data_3f721acf6067c257ebb67e35095bf634
#
_entry.id   3f721acf6067c257ebb67e35095bf634
#
_cell.length_a   1.000
_cell.length_b   1.000
_cell.length_c   1.000
_cell.angle_alpha   90.00
_cell.angle_beta   90.00
_cell.angle_gamma   90.00
#
_symmetry.space_group_name_H-M   'P 1'
#
loop_
_entity.id
_entity.type
_entity.pdbx_description
1 polymer ?
#
loop_
_entity_poly.entity_id
_entity_poly.type
_entity_poly.pdbx_seq_one_letter_code
_entity_poly.pdbx_strand_id
1 'polypeptide(L)'
;MSDVRELVLALPEAELREYVLAQRWYGSKSEEVASVRAVDAFPLRPGGAEPLLAVAVVEVRFAAGTHDLYNVPLGLRRGDGGFASADGWSAFDALEDEELAQGLVDLLREQATVEHEGGTVQFCTIGDVGEGGAVRAMGSEQSNTSVVVDERLVLKLYRRLEAGVNPELELLRFLTEHGFPSIASLEGWAAHVGQPLDATLAILQHYVPVRRDGWTFALEDLAAGGNGFVPLVRRLGEVTGRMHTVLASEPSDPAFSPEEPSVEALALIVARIDEEIEQVFASLPDLAELEPLEGRADQLRDRLREMGQSGPLGRLIRHHGDYHLGQVLWTEADDWVVLDFEGEPARPLRERRHKRSPLRDVAGMLRSFSYAASASALEHGIEPPTGWEGRARSEFLAGYLAEADPTIIPDGSVLDRRLRLFELEKALYELHYELGHRPDWVRVPVAGILQLLDEEPP
;
A
#
# COMPACT_ATOMS: atom_id res chain seq x y z
N MET A 1 11.90 38.53 13.28
CA MET A 1 12.14 37.20 12.64
C MET A 1 10.89 36.96 11.82
N SER A 2 11.04 36.79 10.50
CA SER A 2 9.87 36.40 9.67
C SER A 2 9.33 35.09 10.23
N ASP A 3 8.02 34.99 10.34
CA ASP A 3 7.37 33.75 10.73
C ASP A 3 7.67 32.69 9.68
N VAL A 4 8.12 31.49 10.08
CA VAL A 4 8.45 30.38 9.17
C VAL A 4 7.23 30.03 8.31
N ARG A 5 6.05 30.11 8.88
CA ARG A 5 4.78 29.88 8.16
C ARG A 5 4.59 30.93 7.05
N GLU A 6 4.80 32.19 7.35
CA GLU A 6 4.70 33.29 6.35
C GLU A 6 5.70 33.10 5.20
N LEU A 7 6.95 32.69 5.53
CA LEU A 7 7.97 32.40 4.51
C LEU A 7 7.55 31.25 3.58
N VAL A 8 7.01 30.17 4.12
CA VAL A 8 6.57 29.02 3.31
C VAL A 8 5.36 29.40 2.44
N LEU A 9 4.40 30.15 2.99
CA LEU A 9 3.23 30.60 2.23
C LEU A 9 3.58 31.63 1.14
N ALA A 10 4.72 32.31 1.26
CA ALA A 10 5.24 33.25 0.27
C ALA A 10 6.06 32.58 -0.87
N LEU A 11 6.30 31.27 -0.81
CA LEU A 11 7.03 30.56 -1.87
C LEU A 11 6.29 30.68 -3.22
N PRO A 12 7.01 30.97 -4.32
CA PRO A 12 6.39 31.18 -5.62
C PRO A 12 5.71 29.91 -6.17
N GLU A 13 4.48 30.06 -6.65
CA GLU A 13 3.70 28.96 -7.21
C GLU A 13 4.44 28.23 -8.35
N ALA A 14 5.11 28.94 -9.24
CA ALA A 14 5.82 28.35 -10.38
C ALA A 14 6.92 27.39 -9.95
N GLU A 15 7.70 27.78 -8.94
CA GLU A 15 8.82 26.99 -8.39
C GLU A 15 8.31 25.78 -7.62
N LEU A 16 7.25 25.93 -6.80
CA LEU A 16 6.58 24.83 -6.12
C LEU A 16 5.98 23.83 -7.12
N ARG A 17 5.36 24.34 -8.21
CA ARG A 17 4.80 23.51 -9.28
C ARG A 17 5.89 22.68 -9.95
N GLU A 18 6.98 23.32 -10.36
CA GLU A 18 8.11 22.62 -10.98
C GLU A 18 8.66 21.53 -10.07
N TYR A 19 8.89 21.84 -8.80
CA TYR A 19 9.38 20.89 -7.82
C TYR A 19 8.42 19.70 -7.64
N VAL A 20 7.13 19.95 -7.32
CA VAL A 20 6.16 18.89 -6.99
C VAL A 20 5.92 17.95 -8.19
N LEU A 21 5.73 18.52 -9.39
CA LEU A 21 5.41 17.71 -10.58
C LEU A 21 6.60 16.88 -11.07
N ALA A 22 7.83 17.27 -10.73
CA ALA A 22 9.04 16.50 -11.05
C ALA A 22 9.25 15.30 -10.09
N GLN A 23 8.56 15.26 -8.95
CA GLN A 23 8.78 14.23 -7.96
C GLN A 23 8.21 12.86 -8.37
N ARG A 24 8.89 11.79 -7.94
CA ARG A 24 8.40 10.41 -8.13
C ARG A 24 7.12 10.13 -7.34
N TRP A 25 7.02 10.69 -6.14
CA TRP A 25 5.88 10.52 -5.25
C TRP A 25 4.61 11.29 -5.69
N TYR A 26 4.71 12.18 -6.68
CA TYR A 26 3.53 12.80 -7.28
C TYR A 26 2.78 11.79 -8.14
N GLY A 27 1.61 11.32 -7.64
CA GLY A 27 0.85 10.22 -8.26
C GLY A 27 -0.11 10.63 -9.37
N SER A 28 -0.66 11.87 -9.32
CA SER A 28 -1.73 12.33 -10.23
C SER A 28 -1.22 12.87 -11.58
N LYS A 29 -0.28 12.14 -12.22
CA LYS A 29 0.43 12.58 -13.44
C LYS A 29 -0.47 12.70 -14.69
N SER A 30 -1.62 12.02 -14.69
CA SER A 30 -2.60 12.08 -15.77
C SER A 30 -3.58 13.25 -15.66
N GLU A 31 -3.64 13.92 -14.51
CA GLU A 31 -4.55 15.01 -14.24
C GLU A 31 -4.00 16.36 -14.71
N GLU A 32 -4.83 17.19 -15.30
CA GLU A 32 -4.46 18.56 -15.67
C GLU A 32 -4.41 19.46 -14.42
N VAL A 33 -3.19 19.93 -14.07
CA VAL A 33 -2.95 20.75 -12.88
C VAL A 33 -3.28 22.21 -13.16
N ALA A 34 -4.21 22.78 -12.39
CA ALA A 34 -4.61 24.19 -12.47
C ALA A 34 -3.67 25.10 -11.64
N SER A 35 -3.34 24.71 -10.37
CA SER A 35 -2.46 25.47 -9.50
C SER A 35 -1.74 24.59 -8.48
N VAL A 36 -0.58 25.05 -8.00
CA VAL A 36 0.20 24.39 -6.93
C VAL A 36 0.66 25.47 -5.94
N ARG A 37 0.23 25.39 -4.69
CA ARG A 37 0.58 26.41 -3.68
C ARG A 37 0.71 25.81 -2.29
N ALA A 38 1.55 26.39 -1.45
CA ALA A 38 1.53 26.12 -0.02
C ALA A 38 0.25 26.73 0.57
N VAL A 39 -0.54 25.94 1.30
CA VAL A 39 -1.79 26.38 1.93
C VAL A 39 -1.65 26.47 3.44
N ASP A 40 -0.68 25.76 4.03
CA ASP A 40 -0.30 25.87 5.43
C ASP A 40 1.15 25.42 5.63
N ALA A 41 1.71 25.74 6.81
CA ALA A 41 3.02 25.25 7.22
C ALA A 41 3.14 25.13 8.73
N PHE A 42 3.80 24.08 9.18
CA PHE A 42 4.02 23.75 10.58
C PHE A 42 5.51 23.83 10.89
N PRO A 43 5.99 24.90 11.58
CA PRO A 43 7.37 24.98 12.05
C PRO A 43 7.64 23.88 13.06
N LEU A 44 8.59 22.98 12.79
CA LEU A 44 8.91 21.86 13.68
C LEU A 44 9.98 22.18 14.72
N ARG A 45 10.83 23.18 14.45
CA ARG A 45 11.84 23.71 15.40
C ARG A 45 11.65 25.20 15.59
N PRO A 46 10.74 25.65 16.44
CA PRO A 46 10.53 27.09 16.69
C PRO A 46 11.77 27.69 17.33
N GLY A 47 12.32 28.75 16.72
CA GLY A 47 13.51 29.46 17.20
C GLY A 47 14.84 28.74 16.96
N GLY A 48 14.88 27.71 16.11
CA GLY A 48 16.06 26.93 15.80
C GLY A 48 17.14 27.70 15.02
N ALA A 49 18.35 27.13 15.03
CA ALA A 49 19.43 27.54 14.14
C ALA A 49 19.09 27.22 12.68
N GLU A 50 19.72 27.90 11.72
CA GLU A 50 19.64 27.53 10.30
C GLU A 50 20.38 26.21 10.05
N PRO A 51 19.81 25.33 9.20
CA PRO A 51 18.55 25.47 8.48
C PRO A 51 17.32 25.29 9.38
N LEU A 52 16.25 26.08 9.11
CA LEU A 52 14.97 25.89 9.79
C LEU A 52 14.25 24.65 9.24
N LEU A 53 13.49 23.97 10.09
CA LEU A 53 12.72 22.77 9.72
C LEU A 53 11.21 23.04 9.86
N ALA A 54 10.46 22.76 8.78
CA ALA A 54 9.01 22.89 8.77
C ALA A 54 8.38 21.77 7.90
N VAL A 55 7.12 21.51 8.11
CA VAL A 55 6.27 20.78 7.15
C VAL A 55 5.42 21.80 6.40
N ALA A 56 5.49 21.80 5.07
CA ALA A 56 4.54 22.53 4.24
C ALA A 56 3.39 21.60 3.81
N VAL A 57 2.17 22.11 3.91
CA VAL A 57 1.00 21.50 3.26
C VAL A 57 0.83 22.16 1.91
N VAL A 58 1.10 21.40 0.83
CA VAL A 58 1.03 21.89 -0.53
C VAL A 58 -0.24 21.37 -1.20
N GLU A 59 -1.12 22.28 -1.63
CA GLU A 59 -2.31 21.97 -2.42
C GLU A 59 -1.96 21.90 -3.90
N VAL A 60 -2.30 20.77 -4.54
CA VAL A 60 -2.32 20.63 -5.99
C VAL A 60 -3.78 20.61 -6.43
N ARG A 61 -4.22 21.66 -7.12
CA ARG A 61 -5.59 21.77 -7.61
C ARG A 61 -5.65 21.39 -9.08
N PHE A 62 -6.62 20.58 -9.44
CA PHE A 62 -6.84 20.11 -10.80
C PHE A 62 -7.89 20.94 -11.57
N ALA A 63 -7.79 20.94 -12.90
CA ALA A 63 -8.75 21.63 -13.76
C ALA A 63 -10.19 21.12 -13.59
N ALA A 64 -10.34 19.85 -13.22
CA ALA A 64 -11.64 19.23 -12.88
C ALA A 64 -12.29 19.78 -11.58
N GLY A 65 -11.57 20.61 -10.80
CA GLY A 65 -12.05 21.22 -9.56
C GLY A 65 -11.77 20.40 -8.29
N THR A 66 -11.17 19.22 -8.41
CA THR A 66 -10.66 18.43 -7.29
C THR A 66 -9.28 18.94 -6.86
N HIS A 67 -8.78 18.47 -5.72
CA HIS A 67 -7.42 18.79 -5.24
C HIS A 67 -6.85 17.66 -4.42
N ASP A 68 -5.53 17.58 -4.41
CA ASP A 68 -4.74 16.75 -3.50
C ASP A 68 -3.93 17.64 -2.55
N LEU A 69 -3.67 17.17 -1.34
CA LEU A 69 -2.77 17.79 -0.38
C LEU A 69 -1.51 16.94 -0.22
N TYR A 70 -0.37 17.60 -0.21
CA TYR A 70 0.94 16.95 -0.07
C TYR A 70 1.69 17.46 1.16
N ASN A 71 2.30 16.53 1.87
CA ASN A 71 3.22 16.75 2.98
C ASN A 71 4.64 16.92 2.40
N VAL A 72 5.16 18.13 2.49
CA VAL A 72 6.51 18.46 2.03
C VAL A 72 7.33 18.97 3.21
N PRO A 73 8.21 18.13 3.80
CA PRO A 73 9.14 18.61 4.82
C PRO A 73 10.16 19.52 4.16
N LEU A 74 10.28 20.74 4.70
CA LEU A 74 11.14 21.78 4.16
C LEU A 74 12.27 22.12 5.10
N GLY A 75 13.48 22.19 4.52
CA GLY A 75 14.58 22.97 5.08
C GLY A 75 14.55 24.39 4.51
N LEU A 76 14.73 25.39 5.37
CA LEU A 76 14.85 26.79 4.95
C LEU A 76 16.20 27.35 5.41
N ARG A 77 16.98 27.89 4.45
CA ARG A 77 18.27 28.55 4.73
C ARG A 77 18.35 29.89 4.02
N ARG A 78 19.16 30.83 4.56
CA ARG A 78 19.41 32.09 3.89
C ARG A 78 20.33 31.90 2.67
N GLY A 79 20.07 32.67 1.62
CA GLY A 79 20.83 32.62 0.38
C GLY A 79 20.20 31.75 -0.68
N ASP A 80 20.98 31.40 -1.74
CA ASP A 80 20.54 30.63 -2.89
C ASP A 80 20.82 29.13 -2.69
N GLY A 81 20.14 28.25 -3.45
CA GLY A 81 20.44 26.82 -3.51
C GLY A 81 19.30 25.88 -3.10
N GLY A 82 18.05 26.34 -3.14
CA GLY A 82 16.85 25.52 -3.00
C GLY A 82 16.07 25.40 -4.31
N PHE A 83 14.96 24.67 -4.26
CA PHE A 83 14.02 24.56 -5.37
C PHE A 83 13.06 25.78 -5.48
N ALA A 84 12.90 26.57 -4.40
CA ALA A 84 12.10 27.77 -4.37
C ALA A 84 12.73 28.81 -3.42
N SER A 85 12.46 30.11 -3.65
CA SER A 85 13.01 31.19 -2.83
C SER A 85 11.98 32.29 -2.55
N ALA A 86 11.94 32.76 -1.29
CA ALA A 86 11.12 33.89 -0.86
C ALA A 86 11.84 34.70 0.22
N ASP A 87 11.79 36.02 0.16
CA ASP A 87 12.34 36.96 1.14
C ASP A 87 13.80 36.70 1.57
N GLY A 88 14.63 36.24 0.60
CA GLY A 88 16.05 35.93 0.84
C GLY A 88 16.30 34.59 1.55
N TRP A 89 15.28 33.74 1.61
CA TRP A 89 15.35 32.35 2.07
C TRP A 89 15.13 31.40 0.90
N SER A 90 15.87 30.31 0.89
CA SER A 90 15.71 29.21 -0.06
C SER A 90 15.13 27.99 0.64
N ALA A 91 14.14 27.36 -0.03
CA ALA A 91 13.48 26.13 0.41
C ALA A 91 14.05 24.92 -0.32
N PHE A 92 14.30 23.84 0.38
CA PHE A 92 14.74 22.54 -0.15
C PHE A 92 14.05 21.40 0.62
N ASP A 93 14.02 20.18 0.04
CA ASP A 93 13.45 19.02 0.74
C ASP A 93 14.32 18.66 1.95
N ALA A 94 13.73 18.64 3.14
CA ALA A 94 14.45 18.35 4.37
C ALA A 94 15.00 16.92 4.43
N LEU A 95 14.46 15.98 3.66
CA LEU A 95 14.97 14.60 3.60
C LEU A 95 16.22 14.43 2.73
N GLU A 96 16.57 15.46 1.94
CA GLU A 96 17.85 15.53 1.20
C GLU A 96 19.01 16.05 2.06
N ASP A 97 18.71 16.56 3.27
CA ASP A 97 19.68 17.10 4.22
C ASP A 97 19.76 16.16 5.44
N GLU A 98 20.93 15.60 5.69
CA GLU A 98 21.14 14.60 6.76
C GLU A 98 20.82 15.16 8.15
N GLU A 99 21.17 16.44 8.44
CA GLU A 99 20.90 17.07 9.71
C GLU A 99 19.40 17.27 9.95
N LEU A 100 18.65 17.67 8.93
CA LEU A 100 17.21 17.87 9.03
C LEU A 100 16.44 16.55 9.08
N ALA A 101 16.86 15.55 8.29
CA ALA A 101 16.28 14.22 8.38
C ALA A 101 16.52 13.58 9.76
N GLN A 102 17.74 13.74 10.32
CA GLN A 102 18.03 13.36 11.71
C GLN A 102 17.16 14.16 12.69
N GLY A 103 16.94 15.44 12.43
CA GLY A 103 16.08 16.27 13.24
C GLY A 103 14.63 15.81 13.35
N LEU A 104 14.07 15.20 12.28
CA LEU A 104 12.74 14.56 12.35
C LEU A 104 12.76 13.35 13.27
N VAL A 105 13.82 12.56 13.24
CA VAL A 105 14.00 11.39 14.12
C VAL A 105 14.20 11.82 15.58
N ASP A 106 14.92 12.93 15.81
CA ASP A 106 15.10 13.50 17.15
C ASP A 106 13.77 13.93 17.77
N LEU A 107 12.88 14.55 16.98
CA LEU A 107 11.53 14.90 17.44
C LEU A 107 10.71 13.67 17.84
N LEU A 108 10.85 12.54 17.11
CA LEU A 108 10.24 11.26 17.50
C LEU A 108 10.85 10.76 18.83
N ARG A 109 12.17 10.76 18.96
CA ARG A 109 12.87 10.33 20.17
C ARG A 109 12.46 11.14 21.40
N GLU A 110 12.30 12.45 21.24
CA GLU A 110 11.86 13.37 22.29
C GLU A 110 10.37 13.29 22.58
N GLN A 111 9.60 12.54 21.78
CA GLN A 111 8.14 12.50 21.80
C GLN A 111 7.54 13.92 21.79
N ALA A 112 8.09 14.75 20.94
CA ALA A 112 7.77 16.17 20.89
C ALA A 112 6.31 16.40 20.51
N THR A 113 5.71 17.46 21.09
CA THR A 113 4.46 18.04 20.62
C THR A 113 4.73 19.47 20.22
N VAL A 114 4.55 19.78 18.95
CA VAL A 114 4.81 21.10 18.39
C VAL A 114 3.48 21.79 18.12
N GLU A 115 3.20 22.85 18.89
CA GLU A 115 2.00 23.66 18.73
C GLU A 115 2.19 24.71 17.63
N HIS A 116 1.14 24.95 16.85
CA HIS A 116 1.06 26.01 15.85
C HIS A 116 -0.37 26.59 15.80
N GLU A 117 -0.61 27.64 15.02
CA GLU A 117 -1.88 28.38 15.01
C GLU A 117 -3.10 27.50 14.68
N GLY A 118 -2.93 26.47 13.82
CA GLY A 118 -4.01 25.57 13.37
C GLY A 118 -4.18 24.30 14.20
N GLY A 119 -3.23 23.94 15.07
CA GLY A 119 -3.26 22.66 15.77
C GLY A 119 -1.92 22.23 16.35
N THR A 120 -1.64 20.93 16.30
CA THR A 120 -0.41 20.34 16.83
C THR A 120 0.17 19.30 15.89
N VAL A 121 1.51 19.21 15.81
CA VAL A 121 2.20 18.05 15.28
C VAL A 121 2.70 17.23 16.47
N GLN A 122 2.24 15.98 16.55
CA GLN A 122 2.56 15.05 17.63
C GLN A 122 3.53 13.98 17.13
N PHE A 123 4.63 13.80 17.84
CA PHE A 123 5.61 12.75 17.60
C PHE A 123 5.50 11.74 18.74
N CYS A 124 5.22 10.49 18.40
CA CYS A 124 4.94 9.41 19.34
C CYS A 124 5.89 8.24 19.10
N THR A 125 6.27 7.51 20.15
CA THR A 125 7.04 6.27 20.07
C THR A 125 6.39 5.17 20.89
N ILE A 126 6.58 3.93 20.47
CA ILE A 126 6.22 2.72 21.21
C ILE A 126 7.41 1.79 21.41
N GLY A 127 8.48 2.00 20.67
CA GLY A 127 9.72 1.24 20.73
C GLY A 127 10.94 2.07 21.08
N ASP A 128 12.13 1.50 20.90
CA ASP A 128 13.41 2.15 21.15
C ASP A 128 13.95 2.82 19.89
N VAL A 129 13.84 4.14 19.82
CA VAL A 129 14.40 4.93 18.72
C VAL A 129 15.93 5.02 18.77
N GLY A 130 16.55 4.71 19.93
CA GLY A 130 18.01 4.75 20.13
C GLY A 130 18.61 6.14 20.08
N GLU A 131 19.94 6.21 20.10
CA GLU A 131 20.70 7.45 19.88
C GLU A 131 20.83 7.71 18.36
N GLY A 132 21.13 8.95 17.94
CA GLY A 132 21.24 9.33 16.53
C GLY A 132 22.28 8.51 15.75
N GLY A 133 22.07 8.35 14.46
CA GLY A 133 22.94 7.64 13.54
C GLY A 133 22.93 8.25 12.14
N ALA A 134 23.74 7.72 11.23
CA ALA A 134 23.80 8.16 9.85
C ALA A 134 22.45 7.96 9.15
N VAL A 135 22.04 8.97 8.36
CA VAL A 135 20.81 8.92 7.56
C VAL A 135 21.16 8.76 6.09
N ARG A 136 20.48 7.86 5.40
CA ARG A 136 20.59 7.72 3.95
C ARG A 136 19.22 7.55 3.28
N ALA A 137 19.07 8.07 2.08
CA ALA A 137 17.86 7.89 1.29
C ALA A 137 17.65 6.40 0.93
N MET A 138 16.39 5.98 0.91
CA MET A 138 15.95 4.68 0.42
C MET A 138 15.36 4.87 -0.99
N GLY A 139 16.09 4.46 -2.04
CA GLY A 139 15.87 4.92 -3.42
C GLY A 139 14.70 4.32 -4.19
N SER A 140 13.82 3.51 -3.60
CA SER A 140 12.89 2.64 -4.35
C SER A 140 11.40 2.99 -4.29
N GLU A 141 10.95 3.91 -3.45
CA GLU A 141 9.52 4.19 -3.26
C GLU A 141 8.93 5.13 -4.32
N GLN A 142 7.66 4.88 -4.70
CA GLN A 142 6.95 5.66 -5.73
C GLN A 142 5.95 6.66 -5.16
N SER A 143 5.28 6.36 -4.02
CA SER A 143 4.21 7.19 -3.43
C SER A 143 4.62 7.92 -2.16
N ASN A 144 5.64 7.42 -1.46
CA ASN A 144 6.15 7.93 -0.21
C ASN A 144 7.64 8.28 -0.34
N THR A 145 8.24 8.74 0.74
CA THR A 145 9.70 8.93 0.81
C THR A 145 10.23 8.31 2.08
N SER A 146 11.19 7.40 1.95
CA SER A 146 11.82 6.74 3.09
C SER A 146 13.28 7.05 3.21
N VAL A 147 13.74 7.18 4.45
CA VAL A 147 15.14 7.29 4.82
C VAL A 147 15.49 6.21 5.85
N VAL A 148 16.64 5.59 5.66
CA VAL A 148 17.20 4.62 6.62
C VAL A 148 18.05 5.37 7.63
N VAL A 149 17.87 5.07 8.91
CA VAL A 149 18.59 5.67 10.02
C VAL A 149 19.40 4.59 10.72
N ASP A 150 20.71 4.73 10.72
CA ASP A 150 21.68 3.84 11.40
C ASP A 150 21.57 2.35 11.02
N GLU A 151 21.12 2.04 9.79
CA GLU A 151 20.81 0.67 9.33
C GLU A 151 19.91 -0.11 10.31
N ARG A 152 19.14 0.60 11.12
CA ARG A 152 18.29 0.06 12.18
C ARG A 152 16.82 0.43 12.04
N LEU A 153 16.55 1.65 11.57
CA LEU A 153 15.20 2.21 11.47
C LEU A 153 14.95 2.74 10.07
N VAL A 154 13.69 2.80 9.69
CA VAL A 154 13.20 3.44 8.46
C VAL A 154 12.16 4.47 8.85
N LEU A 155 12.42 5.73 8.54
CA LEU A 155 11.41 6.80 8.59
C LEU A 155 10.73 6.85 7.22
N LYS A 156 9.45 6.43 7.15
CA LYS A 156 8.58 6.51 5.97
C LYS A 156 7.67 7.72 6.11
N LEU A 157 7.78 8.67 5.20
CA LEU A 157 6.99 9.88 5.16
C LEU A 157 5.88 9.75 4.11
N TYR A 158 4.64 9.93 4.52
CA TYR A 158 3.49 9.95 3.62
C TYR A 158 3.42 11.28 2.90
N ARG A 159 3.65 11.25 1.59
CA ARG A 159 3.65 12.48 0.78
C ARG A 159 2.24 12.98 0.50
N ARG A 160 1.31 12.12 0.14
CA ARG A 160 -0.10 12.49 -0.04
C ARG A 160 -0.81 12.46 1.31
N LEU A 161 -1.41 13.59 1.69
CA LEU A 161 -2.16 13.73 2.93
C LEU A 161 -3.62 13.34 2.70
N GLU A 162 -4.10 12.43 3.50
CA GLU A 162 -5.52 12.05 3.56
C GLU A 162 -6.03 12.22 4.99
N ALA A 163 -7.28 12.68 5.13
CA ALA A 163 -7.86 12.95 6.44
C ALA A 163 -8.07 11.66 7.26
N GLY A 164 -7.49 11.62 8.45
CA GLY A 164 -7.60 10.53 9.40
C GLY A 164 -6.30 9.76 9.63
N VAL A 165 -6.43 8.62 10.32
CA VAL A 165 -5.30 7.73 10.61
C VAL A 165 -5.00 6.87 9.39
N ASN A 166 -3.73 6.86 8.94
CA ASN A 166 -3.30 5.97 7.86
C ASN A 166 -3.48 4.50 8.25
N PRO A 167 -4.06 3.64 7.38
CA PRO A 167 -4.24 2.21 7.66
C PRO A 167 -2.96 1.50 8.07
N GLU A 168 -1.82 1.83 7.47
CA GLU A 168 -0.53 1.23 7.79
C GLU A 168 -0.12 1.52 9.24
N LEU A 169 -0.26 2.76 9.71
CA LEU A 169 -0.01 3.09 11.11
C LEU A 169 -0.88 2.26 12.04
N GLU A 170 -2.17 2.13 11.75
CA GLU A 170 -3.12 1.43 12.60
C GLU A 170 -2.82 -0.08 12.65
N LEU A 171 -2.55 -0.70 11.49
CA LEU A 171 -2.26 -2.13 11.39
C LEU A 171 -0.88 -2.49 11.96
N LEU A 172 0.17 -1.74 11.62
CA LEU A 172 1.51 -1.98 12.17
C LEU A 172 1.53 -1.80 13.68
N ARG A 173 0.86 -0.77 14.22
CA ARG A 173 0.75 -0.57 15.65
C ARG A 173 0.11 -1.78 16.32
N PHE A 174 -1.03 -2.23 15.83
CA PHE A 174 -1.74 -3.38 16.37
C PHE A 174 -0.89 -4.66 16.31
N LEU A 175 -0.31 -4.97 15.14
CA LEU A 175 0.53 -6.15 14.97
C LEU A 175 1.78 -6.12 15.86
N THR A 176 2.41 -4.94 16.03
CA THR A 176 3.57 -4.76 16.92
C THR A 176 3.19 -4.96 18.39
N GLU A 177 2.09 -4.34 18.85
CA GLU A 177 1.60 -4.48 20.24
C GLU A 177 1.20 -5.94 20.56
N HIS A 178 0.78 -6.72 19.54
CA HIS A 178 0.45 -8.15 19.69
C HIS A 178 1.64 -9.08 19.41
N GLY A 179 2.85 -8.55 19.22
CA GLY A 179 4.07 -9.33 19.06
C GLY A 179 4.13 -10.18 17.78
N PHE A 180 3.45 -9.74 16.68
CA PHE A 180 3.55 -10.44 15.40
C PHE A 180 4.93 -10.22 14.77
N PRO A 181 5.73 -11.27 14.52
CA PRO A 181 7.15 -11.12 14.21
C PRO A 181 7.45 -10.84 12.72
N SER A 182 6.50 -11.14 11.82
CA SER A 182 6.74 -11.12 10.37
C SER A 182 6.34 -9.77 9.73
N ILE A 183 6.68 -8.67 10.38
CA ILE A 183 6.52 -7.28 9.91
C ILE A 183 7.77 -6.46 10.24
N ALA A 184 7.93 -5.30 9.60
CA ALA A 184 8.79 -4.24 10.11
C ALA A 184 8.08 -3.59 11.30
N SER A 185 8.46 -3.92 12.54
CA SER A 185 7.77 -3.42 13.74
C SER A 185 7.71 -1.89 13.78
N LEU A 186 6.57 -1.36 14.22
CA LEU A 186 6.41 0.08 14.41
C LEU A 186 7.20 0.54 15.64
N GLU A 187 8.03 1.55 15.47
CA GLU A 187 8.79 2.17 16.58
C GLU A 187 8.22 3.54 16.96
N GLY A 188 7.56 4.22 16.00
CA GLY A 188 6.94 5.52 16.27
C GLY A 188 6.18 6.08 15.07
N TRP A 189 5.57 7.25 15.24
CA TRP A 189 4.87 7.97 14.16
C TRP A 189 4.81 9.46 14.43
N ALA A 190 4.57 10.23 13.37
CA ALA A 190 4.22 11.64 13.44
C ALA A 190 2.82 11.87 12.88
N ALA A 191 2.01 12.66 13.59
CA ALA A 191 0.64 12.98 13.17
C ALA A 191 0.35 14.45 13.38
N HIS A 192 -0.41 15.05 12.47
CA HIS A 192 -1.00 16.36 12.63
C HIS A 192 -2.44 16.23 13.14
N VAL A 193 -2.78 17.07 14.13
CA VAL A 193 -4.14 17.15 14.69
C VAL A 193 -4.57 18.61 14.64
N GLY A 194 -5.60 18.91 13.86
CA GLY A 194 -6.13 20.27 13.70
C GLY A 194 -6.43 20.66 12.25
N GLN A 195 -6.29 21.94 11.94
CA GLN A 195 -6.51 22.48 10.60
C GLN A 195 -5.20 22.41 9.79
N PRO A 196 -5.22 22.12 8.47
CA PRO A 196 -6.42 21.94 7.62
C PRO A 196 -7.07 20.56 7.76
N LEU A 197 -6.38 19.55 8.29
CA LEU A 197 -6.91 18.18 8.47
C LEU A 197 -6.10 17.44 9.54
N ASP A 198 -6.75 16.51 10.25
CA ASP A 198 -6.04 15.49 11.01
C ASP A 198 -5.45 14.46 10.03
N ALA A 199 -4.15 14.18 10.13
CA ALA A 199 -3.49 13.24 9.21
C ALA A 199 -2.25 12.58 9.85
N THR A 200 -1.94 11.36 9.41
CA THR A 200 -0.64 10.74 9.67
C THR A 200 0.39 11.35 8.71
N LEU A 201 1.50 11.85 9.24
CA LEU A 201 2.58 12.47 8.45
C LEU A 201 3.69 11.48 8.12
N ALA A 202 4.06 10.64 9.10
CA ALA A 202 5.14 9.66 8.95
C ALA A 202 4.98 8.50 9.93
N ILE A 203 5.65 7.38 9.63
CA ILE A 203 5.90 6.29 10.57
C ILE A 203 7.40 6.04 10.67
N LEU A 204 7.82 5.56 11.83
CA LEU A 204 9.16 5.03 12.07
C LEU A 204 9.03 3.54 12.34
N GLN A 205 9.72 2.72 11.59
CA GLN A 205 9.66 1.27 11.69
C GLN A 205 11.04 0.65 11.72
N HIS A 206 11.14 -0.58 12.19
CA HIS A 206 12.40 -1.31 12.21
C HIS A 206 12.91 -1.56 10.78
N TYR A 207 14.22 -1.38 10.56
CA TYR A 207 14.85 -1.73 9.29
C TYR A 207 15.01 -3.23 9.18
N VAL A 208 14.47 -3.81 8.12
CA VAL A 208 14.56 -5.25 7.85
C VAL A 208 15.68 -5.50 6.83
N PRO A 209 16.75 -6.22 7.18
CA PRO A 209 17.76 -6.64 6.21
C PRO A 209 17.17 -7.63 5.20
N VAL A 210 17.16 -7.26 3.94
CA VAL A 210 16.46 -7.96 2.86
C VAL A 210 17.44 -8.61 1.91
N ARG A 211 17.21 -9.87 1.54
CA ARG A 211 17.89 -10.50 0.40
C ARG A 211 17.22 -10.11 -0.90
N ARG A 212 15.88 -10.18 -0.95
CA ARG A 212 15.08 -9.82 -2.13
C ARG A 212 13.60 -9.66 -1.76
N ASP A 213 12.85 -8.89 -2.54
CA ASP A 213 11.40 -8.91 -2.48
C ASP A 213 10.83 -10.19 -3.12
N GLY A 214 9.59 -10.54 -2.79
CA GLY A 214 8.96 -11.77 -3.26
C GLY A 214 8.74 -11.81 -4.77
N TRP A 215 8.48 -10.66 -5.40
CA TRP A 215 8.32 -10.58 -6.85
C TRP A 215 9.63 -10.87 -7.58
N THR A 216 10.69 -10.16 -7.24
CA THR A 216 12.04 -10.40 -7.78
C THR A 216 12.48 -11.83 -7.54
N PHE A 217 12.21 -12.39 -6.33
CA PHE A 217 12.56 -13.76 -6.01
C PHE A 217 11.85 -14.77 -6.92
N ALA A 218 10.54 -14.60 -7.14
CA ALA A 218 9.79 -15.49 -8.01
C ALA A 218 10.32 -15.48 -9.46
N LEU A 219 10.63 -14.28 -10.00
CA LEU A 219 11.15 -14.13 -11.36
C LEU A 219 12.56 -14.73 -11.51
N GLU A 220 13.46 -14.47 -10.56
CA GLU A 220 14.82 -15.05 -10.55
C GLU A 220 14.78 -16.57 -10.44
N ASP A 221 13.89 -17.12 -9.60
CA ASP A 221 13.71 -18.57 -9.47
C ASP A 221 13.18 -19.20 -10.75
N LEU A 222 12.18 -18.58 -11.39
CA LEU A 222 11.66 -19.03 -12.68
C LEU A 222 12.77 -19.06 -13.74
N ALA A 223 13.62 -18.04 -13.79
CA ALA A 223 14.79 -18.00 -14.67
C ALA A 223 15.81 -19.10 -14.36
N ALA A 224 15.90 -19.54 -13.12
CA ALA A 224 16.78 -20.62 -12.65
C ALA A 224 16.16 -22.03 -12.74
N GLY A 225 14.92 -22.17 -13.25
CA GLY A 225 14.22 -23.45 -13.42
C GLY A 225 13.11 -23.72 -12.39
N GLY A 226 12.73 -22.76 -11.55
CA GLY A 226 11.50 -22.75 -10.74
C GLY A 226 11.49 -23.76 -9.57
N ASN A 227 12.62 -24.02 -8.92
CA ASN A 227 12.72 -25.04 -7.85
C ASN A 227 13.02 -24.48 -6.46
N GLY A 228 13.42 -23.22 -6.33
CA GLY A 228 13.84 -22.59 -5.07
C GLY A 228 12.74 -21.84 -4.34
N PHE A 229 11.84 -21.19 -5.07
CA PHE A 229 10.78 -20.35 -4.51
C PHE A 229 9.61 -21.18 -3.93
N VAL A 230 9.09 -22.14 -4.70
CA VAL A 230 7.89 -22.92 -4.33
C VAL A 230 8.00 -23.58 -2.94
N PRO A 231 9.13 -24.17 -2.52
CA PRO A 231 9.28 -24.75 -1.17
C PRO A 231 9.10 -23.74 -0.04
N LEU A 232 9.33 -22.45 -0.29
CA LEU A 232 9.25 -21.38 0.69
C LEU A 232 7.86 -20.72 0.75
N VAL A 233 7.03 -20.94 -0.28
CA VAL A 233 5.69 -20.35 -0.38
C VAL A 233 4.74 -20.86 0.70
N ARG A 234 4.91 -22.13 1.14
CA ARG A 234 4.15 -22.67 2.28
C ARG A 234 4.36 -21.81 3.54
N ARG A 235 5.61 -21.43 3.81
CA ARG A 235 5.94 -20.55 4.93
C ARG A 235 5.28 -19.17 4.78
N LEU A 236 5.21 -18.63 3.57
CA LEU A 236 4.49 -17.38 3.29
C LEU A 236 2.99 -17.51 3.61
N GLY A 237 2.38 -18.64 3.24
CA GLY A 237 1.00 -18.97 3.63
C GLY A 237 0.82 -19.01 5.14
N GLU A 238 1.73 -19.65 5.89
CA GLU A 238 1.71 -19.70 7.35
C GLU A 238 1.81 -18.29 7.98
N VAL A 239 2.69 -17.45 7.47
CA VAL A 239 2.82 -16.05 7.89
C VAL A 239 1.52 -15.29 7.66
N THR A 240 0.89 -15.45 6.50
CA THR A 240 -0.38 -14.82 6.14
C THR A 240 -1.53 -15.29 7.06
N GLY A 241 -1.61 -16.60 7.33
CA GLY A 241 -2.62 -17.18 8.23
C GLY A 241 -2.50 -16.65 9.66
N ARG A 242 -1.27 -16.58 10.19
CA ARG A 242 -1.00 -15.98 11.51
C ARG A 242 -1.32 -14.50 11.54
N MET A 243 -0.96 -13.74 10.49
CA MET A 243 -1.28 -12.32 10.38
C MET A 243 -2.80 -12.08 10.52
N HIS A 244 -3.60 -12.79 9.75
CA HIS A 244 -5.06 -12.68 9.81
C HIS A 244 -5.62 -13.12 11.18
N THR A 245 -5.05 -14.16 11.77
CA THR A 245 -5.43 -14.62 13.12
C THR A 245 -5.15 -13.56 14.18
N VAL A 246 -3.98 -12.91 14.13
CA VAL A 246 -3.65 -11.80 15.04
C VAL A 246 -4.56 -10.61 14.81
N LEU A 247 -4.81 -10.21 13.55
CA LEU A 247 -5.73 -9.11 13.23
C LEU A 247 -7.19 -9.36 13.67
N ALA A 248 -7.54 -10.59 13.98
CA ALA A 248 -8.85 -11.01 14.48
C ALA A 248 -8.87 -11.30 16.00
N SER A 249 -7.75 -11.10 16.72
CA SER A 249 -7.58 -11.62 18.09
C SER A 249 -8.18 -10.76 19.19
N GLU A 250 -8.55 -9.49 18.91
CA GLU A 250 -9.00 -8.55 19.95
C GLU A 250 -10.50 -8.19 19.82
N PRO A 251 -11.39 -8.97 20.46
CA PRO A 251 -12.82 -8.76 20.35
C PRO A 251 -13.33 -7.51 21.07
N SER A 252 -12.53 -6.92 21.96
CA SER A 252 -12.90 -5.71 22.71
C SER A 252 -12.59 -4.41 22.00
N ASP A 253 -11.69 -4.44 20.99
CA ASP A 253 -11.39 -3.27 20.15
C ASP A 253 -12.33 -3.22 18.94
N PRO A 254 -13.25 -2.24 18.86
CA PRO A 254 -14.15 -2.10 17.72
C PRO A 254 -13.42 -1.97 16.36
N ALA A 255 -12.17 -1.51 16.33
CA ALA A 255 -11.40 -1.40 15.09
C ALA A 255 -10.93 -2.77 14.58
N PHE A 256 -10.66 -3.73 15.49
CA PHE A 256 -10.07 -5.04 15.16
C PHE A 256 -10.98 -6.24 15.47
N SER A 257 -12.05 -6.07 16.29
CA SER A 257 -12.97 -7.17 16.57
C SER A 257 -13.54 -7.78 15.30
N PRO A 258 -13.50 -9.11 15.10
CA PRO A 258 -14.09 -9.74 13.93
C PRO A 258 -15.61 -9.50 13.87
N GLU A 259 -16.13 -9.19 12.69
CA GLU A 259 -17.55 -8.91 12.46
C GLU A 259 -18.21 -10.04 11.68
N GLU A 260 -19.43 -10.41 12.11
CA GLU A 260 -20.28 -11.27 11.30
C GLU A 260 -20.82 -10.46 10.10
N PRO A 261 -20.64 -10.95 8.85
CA PRO A 261 -21.21 -10.27 7.71
C PRO A 261 -22.74 -10.23 7.79
N SER A 262 -23.36 -9.16 7.30
CA SER A 262 -24.82 -9.11 7.17
C SER A 262 -25.32 -10.20 6.19
N VAL A 263 -26.59 -10.56 6.30
CA VAL A 263 -27.21 -11.56 5.42
C VAL A 263 -27.11 -11.15 3.95
N GLU A 264 -27.11 -9.86 3.67
CA GLU A 264 -27.04 -9.27 2.33
C GLU A 264 -25.59 -9.09 1.82
N ALA A 265 -24.58 -9.22 2.68
CA ALA A 265 -23.19 -8.89 2.35
C ALA A 265 -22.68 -9.63 1.09
N LEU A 266 -22.97 -10.92 0.98
CA LEU A 266 -22.60 -11.71 -0.19
C LEU A 266 -23.32 -11.24 -1.45
N ALA A 267 -24.63 -10.96 -1.36
CA ALA A 267 -25.40 -10.48 -2.48
C ALA A 267 -24.90 -9.11 -2.99
N LEU A 268 -24.48 -8.22 -2.07
CA LEU A 268 -23.89 -6.92 -2.42
C LEU A 268 -22.53 -7.08 -3.12
N ILE A 269 -21.69 -8.03 -2.68
CA ILE A 269 -20.41 -8.34 -3.35
C ILE A 269 -20.69 -8.84 -4.77
N VAL A 270 -21.60 -9.80 -4.93
CA VAL A 270 -21.99 -10.36 -6.23
C VAL A 270 -22.55 -9.27 -7.17
N ALA A 271 -23.45 -8.43 -6.67
CA ALA A 271 -24.03 -7.34 -7.46
C ALA A 271 -22.96 -6.34 -7.93
N ARG A 272 -21.97 -6.01 -7.08
CA ARG A 272 -20.88 -5.13 -7.46
C ARG A 272 -19.98 -5.75 -8.54
N ILE A 273 -19.65 -7.02 -8.41
CA ILE A 273 -18.86 -7.72 -9.43
C ILE A 273 -19.64 -7.84 -10.75
N ASP A 274 -20.95 -8.06 -10.70
CA ASP A 274 -21.81 -8.10 -11.89
C ASP A 274 -21.82 -6.73 -12.62
N GLU A 275 -21.90 -5.63 -11.86
CA GLU A 275 -21.79 -4.27 -12.41
C GLU A 275 -20.40 -4.02 -13.02
N GLU A 276 -19.33 -4.50 -12.37
CA GLU A 276 -17.95 -4.39 -12.88
C GLU A 276 -17.77 -5.20 -14.18
N ILE A 277 -18.35 -6.40 -14.28
CA ILE A 277 -18.40 -7.17 -15.52
C ILE A 277 -19.09 -6.34 -16.61
N GLU A 278 -20.24 -5.75 -16.33
CA GLU A 278 -20.97 -4.92 -17.30
C GLU A 278 -20.13 -3.74 -17.80
N GLN A 279 -19.51 -3.00 -16.88
CA GLN A 279 -18.68 -1.85 -17.21
C GLN A 279 -17.47 -2.23 -18.07
N VAL A 280 -16.74 -3.29 -17.68
CA VAL A 280 -15.56 -3.76 -18.41
C VAL A 280 -15.96 -4.24 -19.81
N PHE A 281 -16.96 -5.11 -19.92
CA PHE A 281 -17.35 -5.68 -21.22
C PHE A 281 -18.05 -4.68 -22.15
N ALA A 282 -18.68 -3.62 -21.62
CA ALA A 282 -19.25 -2.54 -22.44
C ALA A 282 -18.19 -1.63 -23.08
N SER A 283 -16.97 -1.61 -22.53
CA SER A 283 -15.88 -0.71 -22.91
C SER A 283 -14.62 -1.41 -23.41
N LEU A 284 -14.68 -2.73 -23.70
CA LEU A 284 -13.53 -3.46 -24.20
C LEU A 284 -13.06 -2.85 -25.55
N PRO A 285 -11.78 -2.46 -25.65
CA PRO A 285 -11.23 -2.01 -26.93
C PRO A 285 -11.02 -3.20 -27.88
N ASP A 286 -10.91 -2.91 -29.17
CA ASP A 286 -10.60 -3.91 -30.21
C ASP A 286 -9.09 -4.28 -30.14
N LEU A 287 -8.78 -5.24 -29.29
CA LEU A 287 -7.43 -5.79 -29.04
C LEU A 287 -7.47 -7.31 -29.20
N ALA A 288 -6.50 -7.87 -29.93
CA ALA A 288 -6.41 -9.32 -30.17
C ALA A 288 -6.34 -10.13 -28.86
N GLU A 289 -5.74 -9.60 -27.82
CA GLU A 289 -5.63 -10.23 -26.50
C GLU A 289 -6.97 -10.37 -25.78
N LEU A 290 -7.99 -9.58 -26.18
CA LEU A 290 -9.34 -9.61 -25.60
C LEU A 290 -10.32 -10.48 -26.40
N GLU A 291 -9.97 -10.88 -27.63
CA GLU A 291 -10.80 -11.76 -28.47
C GLU A 291 -11.33 -13.00 -27.72
N PRO A 292 -10.53 -13.68 -26.84
CA PRO A 292 -11.03 -14.83 -26.08
C PRO A 292 -12.17 -14.52 -25.08
N LEU A 293 -12.36 -13.26 -24.72
CA LEU A 293 -13.45 -12.81 -23.82
C LEU A 293 -14.69 -12.35 -24.58
N GLU A 294 -14.60 -12.12 -25.88
CA GLU A 294 -15.72 -11.62 -26.66
C GLU A 294 -16.94 -12.55 -26.57
N GLY A 295 -18.09 -11.96 -26.27
CA GLY A 295 -19.35 -12.69 -26.12
C GLY A 295 -19.47 -13.57 -24.88
N ARG A 296 -18.48 -13.58 -23.98
CA ARG A 296 -18.49 -14.44 -22.77
C ARG A 296 -19.01 -13.77 -21.50
N ALA A 297 -19.52 -12.54 -21.57
CA ALA A 297 -20.05 -11.82 -20.42
C ALA A 297 -21.16 -12.59 -19.69
N ASP A 298 -22.12 -13.18 -20.41
CA ASP A 298 -23.20 -13.95 -19.81
C ASP A 298 -22.70 -15.23 -19.14
N GLN A 299 -21.72 -15.91 -19.74
CA GLN A 299 -21.08 -17.08 -19.14
C GLN A 299 -20.36 -16.72 -17.84
N LEU A 300 -19.70 -15.56 -17.80
CA LEU A 300 -19.03 -15.05 -16.59
C LEU A 300 -20.02 -14.71 -15.49
N ARG A 301 -21.16 -14.10 -15.85
CA ARG A 301 -22.27 -13.84 -14.92
C ARG A 301 -22.90 -15.12 -14.36
N ASP A 302 -23.03 -16.15 -15.16
CA ASP A 302 -23.51 -17.46 -14.70
C ASP A 302 -22.53 -18.06 -13.68
N ARG A 303 -21.22 -18.00 -13.95
CA ARG A 303 -20.18 -18.42 -13.00
C ARG A 303 -20.21 -17.58 -11.73
N LEU A 304 -20.36 -16.25 -11.83
CA LEU A 304 -20.49 -15.37 -10.67
C LEU A 304 -21.69 -15.78 -9.79
N ARG A 305 -22.84 -16.12 -10.38
CA ARG A 305 -24.01 -16.62 -9.65
C ARG A 305 -23.73 -17.94 -8.92
N GLU A 306 -22.98 -18.87 -9.54
CA GLU A 306 -22.55 -20.12 -8.90
C GLU A 306 -21.64 -19.84 -7.69
N MET A 307 -20.61 -18.98 -7.87
CA MET A 307 -19.70 -18.57 -6.79
C MET A 307 -20.43 -17.83 -5.68
N GLY A 308 -21.47 -17.07 -6.03
CA GLY A 308 -22.33 -16.31 -5.12
C GLY A 308 -23.45 -17.09 -4.46
N GLN A 309 -23.55 -18.41 -4.64
CA GLN A 309 -24.56 -19.23 -3.95
C GLN A 309 -24.45 -19.13 -2.44
N SER A 310 -25.56 -19.39 -1.76
CA SER A 310 -25.70 -19.32 -0.29
C SER A 310 -24.54 -20.02 0.44
N GLY A 311 -24.17 -19.46 1.57
CA GLY A 311 -23.11 -19.97 2.42
C GLY A 311 -22.36 -18.83 3.10
N PRO A 312 -21.59 -19.13 4.15
CA PRO A 312 -20.86 -18.11 4.90
C PRO A 312 -19.78 -17.43 4.06
N LEU A 313 -19.51 -16.16 4.40
CA LEU A 313 -18.32 -15.43 3.90
C LEU A 313 -17.08 -15.64 4.77
N GLY A 314 -17.25 -16.25 5.96
CA GLY A 314 -16.35 -16.09 7.08
C GLY A 314 -16.56 -14.73 7.76
N ARG A 315 -15.78 -14.44 8.79
CA ARG A 315 -15.85 -13.14 9.47
C ARG A 315 -15.10 -12.07 8.70
N LEU A 316 -15.55 -10.83 8.87
CA LEU A 316 -14.87 -9.66 8.33
C LEU A 316 -13.86 -9.16 9.35
N ILE A 317 -12.63 -8.95 8.91
CA ILE A 317 -11.51 -8.49 9.74
C ILE A 317 -10.79 -7.32 9.07
N ARG A 318 -9.94 -6.63 9.82
CA ARG A 318 -8.91 -5.80 9.21
C ARG A 318 -7.94 -6.71 8.46
N HIS A 319 -7.50 -6.30 7.31
CA HIS A 319 -6.67 -7.09 6.41
C HIS A 319 -5.67 -6.18 5.69
N HIS A 320 -4.71 -6.74 4.97
CA HIS A 320 -3.68 -5.97 4.28
C HIS A 320 -4.29 -5.06 3.19
N GLY A 321 -5.18 -5.60 2.36
CA GLY A 321 -5.95 -4.85 1.36
C GLY A 321 -5.30 -4.65 0.01
N ASP A 322 -3.97 -4.84 -0.11
CA ASP A 322 -3.25 -4.88 -1.41
C ASP A 322 -2.10 -5.92 -1.35
N TYR A 323 -2.46 -7.17 -1.03
CA TYR A 323 -1.52 -8.23 -0.71
C TYR A 323 -1.08 -9.00 -1.96
N HIS A 324 0.20 -8.90 -2.31
CA HIS A 324 0.82 -9.56 -3.45
C HIS A 324 2.33 -9.76 -3.24
N LEU A 325 3.02 -10.44 -4.17
CA LEU A 325 4.45 -10.75 -4.04
C LEU A 325 5.36 -9.51 -3.87
N GLY A 326 4.97 -8.36 -4.38
CA GLY A 326 5.71 -7.11 -4.19
C GLY A 326 5.65 -6.56 -2.76
N GLN A 327 4.72 -7.05 -1.94
CA GLN A 327 4.52 -6.60 -0.55
C GLN A 327 5.11 -7.57 0.49
N VAL A 328 5.93 -8.51 0.05
CA VAL A 328 6.60 -9.45 0.94
C VAL A 328 8.10 -9.51 0.66
N LEU A 329 8.88 -9.60 1.71
CA LEU A 329 10.34 -9.65 1.65
C LEU A 329 10.85 -10.99 2.16
N TRP A 330 11.79 -11.58 1.42
CA TRP A 330 12.62 -12.68 1.91
C TRP A 330 13.87 -12.10 2.57
N THR A 331 13.99 -12.30 3.88
CA THR A 331 14.98 -11.65 4.73
C THR A 331 16.28 -12.41 4.81
N GLU A 332 17.32 -11.79 5.36
CA GLU A 332 18.60 -12.47 5.69
C GLU A 332 18.45 -13.53 6.76
N ALA A 333 17.38 -13.48 7.56
CA ALA A 333 17.04 -14.50 8.57
C ALA A 333 16.33 -15.74 8.00
N ASP A 334 16.22 -15.86 6.67
CA ASP A 334 15.52 -16.94 5.97
C ASP A 334 14.04 -17.08 6.38
N ASP A 335 13.33 -15.94 6.52
CA ASP A 335 11.89 -15.89 6.75
C ASP A 335 11.23 -14.75 5.97
N TRP A 336 9.89 -14.78 5.87
CA TRP A 336 9.08 -13.77 5.20
C TRP A 336 8.67 -12.64 6.14
N VAL A 337 8.73 -11.42 5.63
CA VAL A 337 8.19 -10.20 6.27
C VAL A 337 7.21 -9.54 5.33
N VAL A 338 6.08 -9.10 5.87
CA VAL A 338 5.03 -8.38 5.15
C VAL A 338 5.21 -6.88 5.34
N LEU A 339 5.06 -6.12 4.27
CA LEU A 339 5.21 -4.66 4.23
C LEU A 339 3.95 -3.98 3.68
N ASP A 340 3.92 -2.66 3.82
CA ASP A 340 3.03 -1.74 3.09
C ASP A 340 1.52 -1.98 3.32
N PHE A 341 1.10 -1.84 4.56
CA PHE A 341 -0.29 -2.03 5.01
C PHE A 341 -1.22 -0.84 4.67
N GLU A 342 -0.89 0.00 3.69
CA GLU A 342 -1.72 1.13 3.28
C GLU A 342 -3.05 0.71 2.63
N GLY A 343 -3.12 -0.52 2.13
CA GLY A 343 -4.24 -1.02 1.33
C GLY A 343 -4.23 -0.46 -0.09
N GLU A 344 -5.28 -0.74 -0.87
CA GLU A 344 -5.38 -0.39 -2.30
C GLU A 344 -5.39 1.14 -2.51
N PRO A 345 -4.36 1.72 -3.16
CA PRO A 345 -4.21 3.20 -3.28
C PRO A 345 -5.36 3.90 -4.01
N ALA A 346 -6.04 3.19 -4.92
CA ALA A 346 -7.18 3.72 -5.67
C ALA A 346 -8.43 3.96 -4.79
N ARG A 347 -8.48 3.38 -3.59
CA ARG A 347 -9.61 3.55 -2.65
C ARG A 347 -9.35 4.71 -1.69
N PRO A 348 -10.41 5.48 -1.35
CA PRO A 348 -10.32 6.48 -0.29
C PRO A 348 -9.87 5.85 1.04
N LEU A 349 -9.11 6.58 1.86
CA LEU A 349 -8.58 6.11 3.15
C LEU A 349 -9.65 5.48 4.04
N ARG A 350 -10.86 6.06 4.09
CA ARG A 350 -11.97 5.53 4.87
C ARG A 350 -12.35 4.10 4.45
N GLU A 351 -12.37 3.82 3.14
CA GLU A 351 -12.71 2.48 2.63
C GLU A 351 -11.60 1.47 2.88
N ARG A 352 -10.33 1.89 2.84
CA ARG A 352 -9.18 1.03 3.15
C ARG A 352 -9.19 0.54 4.60
N ARG A 353 -9.86 1.25 5.49
CA ARG A 353 -10.04 0.88 6.91
C ARG A 353 -11.22 -0.04 7.18
N HIS A 354 -12.05 -0.36 6.18
CA HIS A 354 -13.19 -1.27 6.37
C HIS A 354 -12.70 -2.71 6.57
N LYS A 355 -13.35 -3.41 7.50
CA LYS A 355 -13.19 -4.85 7.64
C LYS A 355 -13.80 -5.57 6.45
N ARG A 356 -13.08 -6.55 5.92
CA ARG A 356 -13.48 -7.35 4.77
C ARG A 356 -13.10 -8.81 5.00
N SER A 357 -13.49 -9.70 4.08
CA SER A 357 -13.05 -11.09 4.13
C SER A 357 -11.52 -11.17 3.94
N PRO A 358 -10.79 -11.89 4.83
CA PRO A 358 -9.35 -12.12 4.68
C PRO A 358 -9.00 -12.87 3.39
N LEU A 359 -9.96 -13.56 2.79
CA LEU A 359 -9.76 -14.27 1.52
C LEU A 359 -9.46 -13.33 0.34
N ARG A 360 -9.66 -12.01 0.47
CA ARG A 360 -9.25 -11.03 -0.53
C ARG A 360 -7.73 -10.93 -0.62
N ASP A 361 -7.03 -10.92 0.51
CA ASP A 361 -5.56 -10.96 0.53
C ASP A 361 -5.06 -12.30 -0.02
N VAL A 362 -5.69 -13.41 0.36
CA VAL A 362 -5.36 -14.73 -0.19
C VAL A 362 -5.52 -14.74 -1.70
N ALA A 363 -6.65 -14.28 -2.23
CA ALA A 363 -6.90 -14.19 -3.68
C ALA A 363 -5.87 -13.28 -4.38
N GLY A 364 -5.53 -12.14 -3.79
CA GLY A 364 -4.49 -11.24 -4.31
C GLY A 364 -3.13 -11.93 -4.45
N MET A 365 -2.70 -12.68 -3.42
CA MET A 365 -1.46 -13.45 -3.48
C MET A 365 -1.52 -14.57 -4.52
N LEU A 366 -2.63 -15.32 -4.60
CA LEU A 366 -2.80 -16.35 -5.63
C LEU A 366 -2.71 -15.76 -7.04
N ARG A 367 -3.33 -14.60 -7.28
CA ARG A 367 -3.23 -13.88 -8.55
C ARG A 367 -1.80 -13.41 -8.83
N SER A 368 -1.04 -13.01 -7.81
CA SER A 368 0.35 -12.58 -8.02
C SER A 368 1.29 -13.70 -8.47
N PHE A 369 0.99 -14.98 -8.16
CA PHE A 369 1.72 -16.11 -8.75
C PHE A 369 1.45 -16.24 -10.24
N SER A 370 0.21 -16.04 -10.68
CA SER A 370 -0.15 -16.04 -12.11
C SER A 370 0.58 -14.91 -12.84
N TYR A 371 0.67 -13.72 -12.21
CA TYR A 371 1.42 -12.59 -12.75
C TYR A 371 2.92 -12.90 -12.88
N ALA A 372 3.55 -13.50 -11.87
CA ALA A 372 4.97 -13.87 -11.93
C ALA A 372 5.26 -14.88 -13.03
N ALA A 373 4.41 -15.90 -13.17
CA ALA A 373 4.51 -16.88 -14.25
C ALA A 373 4.40 -16.21 -15.62
N SER A 374 3.42 -15.31 -15.79
CA SER A 374 3.20 -14.61 -17.04
C SER A 374 4.32 -13.60 -17.35
N ALA A 375 4.80 -12.86 -16.34
CA ALA A 375 5.92 -11.93 -16.50
C ALA A 375 7.19 -12.62 -16.97
N SER A 376 7.50 -13.80 -16.42
CA SER A 376 8.64 -14.61 -16.86
C SER A 376 8.58 -14.93 -18.35
N ALA A 377 7.41 -15.28 -18.86
CA ALA A 377 7.23 -15.56 -20.29
C ALA A 377 7.26 -14.28 -21.14
N LEU A 378 6.59 -13.20 -20.70
CA LEU A 378 6.38 -11.98 -21.48
C LEU A 378 7.61 -11.09 -21.56
N GLU A 379 8.26 -10.84 -20.43
CA GLU A 379 9.38 -9.89 -20.35
C GLU A 379 10.72 -10.57 -20.57
N HIS A 380 10.84 -11.84 -20.18
CA HIS A 380 12.12 -12.56 -20.22
C HIS A 380 12.16 -13.68 -21.24
N GLY A 381 11.02 -14.03 -21.87
CA GLY A 381 10.93 -15.15 -22.83
C GLY A 381 11.18 -16.52 -22.17
N ILE A 382 10.98 -16.62 -20.87
CA ILE A 382 11.23 -17.84 -20.07
C ILE A 382 9.89 -18.48 -19.73
N GLU A 383 9.59 -19.61 -20.37
CA GLU A 383 8.37 -20.36 -20.04
C GLU A 383 8.48 -20.97 -18.63
N PRO A 384 7.50 -20.72 -17.75
CA PRO A 384 7.46 -21.33 -16.43
C PRO A 384 7.48 -22.86 -16.50
N PRO A 385 8.16 -23.55 -15.57
CA PRO A 385 8.07 -25.00 -15.49
C PRO A 385 6.63 -25.47 -15.32
N THR A 386 6.26 -26.53 -16.02
CA THR A 386 4.89 -27.09 -16.01
C THR A 386 4.37 -27.25 -14.58
N GLY A 387 3.21 -26.64 -14.28
CA GLY A 387 2.55 -26.70 -13.00
C GLY A 387 3.24 -25.87 -11.88
N TRP A 388 4.17 -24.97 -12.20
CA TRP A 388 4.82 -24.13 -11.20
C TRP A 388 3.79 -23.30 -10.41
N GLU A 389 2.91 -22.58 -11.10
CA GLU A 389 1.84 -21.80 -10.50
C GLU A 389 0.94 -22.67 -9.61
N GLY A 390 0.45 -23.79 -10.12
CA GLY A 390 -0.41 -24.70 -9.35
C GLY A 390 0.24 -25.22 -8.06
N ARG A 391 1.55 -25.51 -8.09
CA ARG A 391 2.30 -25.88 -6.88
C ARG A 391 2.43 -24.72 -5.92
N ALA A 392 2.77 -23.51 -6.40
CA ALA A 392 2.87 -22.33 -5.56
C ALA A 392 1.54 -22.02 -4.85
N ARG A 393 0.42 -22.05 -5.60
CA ARG A 393 -0.94 -21.89 -5.06
C ARG A 393 -1.27 -22.93 -4.00
N SER A 394 -1.00 -24.21 -4.27
CA SER A 394 -1.27 -25.31 -3.34
C SER A 394 -0.46 -25.20 -2.06
N GLU A 395 0.84 -24.89 -2.14
CA GLU A 395 1.70 -24.72 -0.96
C GLU A 395 1.29 -23.50 -0.14
N PHE A 396 0.99 -22.37 -0.78
CA PHE A 396 0.50 -21.18 -0.09
C PHE A 396 -0.79 -21.46 0.69
N LEU A 397 -1.80 -22.05 0.02
CA LEU A 397 -3.07 -22.40 0.66
C LEU A 397 -2.90 -23.42 1.79
N ALA A 398 -2.04 -24.42 1.61
CA ALA A 398 -1.76 -25.38 2.66
C ALA A 398 -1.11 -24.71 3.90
N GLY A 399 -0.20 -23.77 3.70
CA GLY A 399 0.38 -22.99 4.79
C GLY A 399 -0.65 -22.07 5.45
N TYR A 400 -1.43 -21.35 4.66
CA TYR A 400 -2.47 -20.45 5.15
C TYR A 400 -3.50 -21.16 6.04
N LEU A 401 -4.05 -22.27 5.56
CA LEU A 401 -5.05 -23.06 6.28
C LEU A 401 -4.51 -23.76 7.54
N ALA A 402 -3.20 -23.95 7.63
CA ALA A 402 -2.57 -24.52 8.81
C ALA A 402 -2.52 -23.54 9.99
N GLU A 403 -2.52 -22.22 9.74
CA GLU A 403 -2.29 -21.19 10.75
C GLU A 403 -3.45 -20.18 10.88
N ALA A 404 -4.35 -20.09 9.89
CA ALA A 404 -5.50 -19.20 9.96
C ALA A 404 -6.53 -19.74 10.96
N ASP A 405 -7.08 -18.85 11.80
CA ASP A 405 -8.19 -19.19 12.70
C ASP A 405 -9.39 -19.69 11.88
N PRO A 406 -9.84 -20.93 12.08
CA PRO A 406 -10.97 -21.48 11.34
C PRO A 406 -12.28 -20.71 11.53
N THR A 407 -12.39 -19.84 12.52
CA THR A 407 -13.61 -19.04 12.75
C THR A 407 -13.71 -17.82 11.81
N ILE A 408 -12.61 -17.41 11.18
CA ILE A 408 -12.61 -16.25 10.27
C ILE A 408 -12.77 -16.63 8.81
N ILE A 409 -12.66 -17.89 8.46
CA ILE A 409 -12.77 -18.41 7.10
C ILE A 409 -13.90 -19.44 6.99
N PRO A 410 -14.57 -19.58 5.82
CA PRO A 410 -15.53 -20.65 5.60
C PRO A 410 -14.85 -21.99 5.36
N ASP A 411 -15.59 -23.08 5.50
CA ASP A 411 -15.11 -24.46 5.34
C ASP A 411 -15.23 -25.01 3.92
N GLY A 412 -14.35 -25.95 3.55
CA GLY A 412 -14.46 -26.90 2.44
C GLY A 412 -14.86 -26.25 1.11
N SER A 413 -15.89 -26.78 0.45
CA SER A 413 -16.34 -26.29 -0.86
C SER A 413 -16.85 -24.84 -0.85
N VAL A 414 -17.23 -24.30 0.32
CA VAL A 414 -17.60 -22.88 0.45
C VAL A 414 -16.36 -22.01 0.37
N LEU A 415 -15.25 -22.43 0.97
CA LEU A 415 -13.96 -21.73 0.88
C LEU A 415 -13.53 -21.60 -0.59
N ASP A 416 -13.53 -22.70 -1.36
CA ASP A 416 -13.14 -22.69 -2.76
C ASP A 416 -13.99 -21.74 -3.60
N ARG A 417 -15.32 -21.74 -3.39
CA ARG A 417 -16.22 -20.80 -4.07
C ARG A 417 -15.93 -19.34 -3.72
N ARG A 418 -15.62 -19.04 -2.46
CA ARG A 418 -15.30 -17.68 -2.03
C ARG A 418 -13.93 -17.20 -2.56
N LEU A 419 -12.95 -18.09 -2.59
CA LEU A 419 -11.66 -17.77 -3.21
C LEU A 419 -11.84 -17.43 -4.70
N ARG A 420 -12.53 -18.26 -5.46
CA ARG A 420 -12.83 -17.98 -6.88
C ARG A 420 -13.60 -16.68 -7.08
N LEU A 421 -14.56 -16.37 -6.19
CA LEU A 421 -15.29 -15.10 -6.22
C LEU A 421 -14.35 -13.89 -6.08
N PHE A 422 -13.41 -13.94 -5.12
CA PHE A 422 -12.46 -12.85 -4.90
C PHE A 422 -11.33 -12.83 -5.95
N GLU A 423 -10.94 -13.98 -6.49
CA GLU A 423 -10.02 -14.02 -7.62
C GLU A 423 -10.65 -13.41 -8.89
N LEU A 424 -11.95 -13.65 -9.12
CA LEU A 424 -12.67 -13.00 -10.22
C LEU A 424 -12.75 -11.48 -10.02
N GLU A 425 -13.11 -11.02 -8.81
CA GLU A 425 -13.09 -9.60 -8.48
C GLU A 425 -11.72 -8.95 -8.75
N LYS A 426 -10.64 -9.61 -8.30
CA LYS A 426 -9.28 -9.10 -8.52
C LYS A 426 -8.89 -9.13 -10.00
N ALA A 427 -9.24 -10.18 -10.75
CA ALA A 427 -8.92 -10.28 -12.17
C ALA A 427 -9.64 -9.21 -13.02
N LEU A 428 -10.87 -8.85 -12.69
CA LEU A 428 -11.60 -7.75 -13.34
C LEU A 428 -10.93 -6.41 -13.04
N TYR A 429 -10.59 -6.16 -11.77
CA TYR A 429 -9.81 -4.98 -11.39
C TYR A 429 -8.49 -4.87 -12.14
N GLU A 430 -7.73 -5.97 -12.21
CA GLU A 430 -6.48 -6.07 -12.95
C GLU A 430 -6.70 -5.78 -14.44
N LEU A 431 -7.74 -6.34 -15.05
CA LEU A 431 -8.07 -6.08 -16.45
C LEU A 431 -8.32 -4.59 -16.72
N HIS A 432 -9.10 -3.94 -15.86
CA HIS A 432 -9.34 -2.50 -15.96
C HIS A 432 -8.04 -1.69 -15.81
N TYR A 433 -7.19 -2.06 -14.84
CA TYR A 433 -5.91 -1.41 -14.59
C TYR A 433 -4.95 -1.55 -15.78
N GLU A 434 -4.78 -2.77 -16.31
CA GLU A 434 -3.86 -3.02 -17.42
C GLU A 434 -4.32 -2.33 -18.71
N LEU A 435 -5.61 -2.29 -18.99
CA LEU A 435 -6.17 -1.55 -20.12
C LEU A 435 -5.81 -0.06 -20.07
N GLY A 436 -5.77 0.53 -18.88
CA GLY A 436 -5.43 1.95 -18.69
C GLY A 436 -3.93 2.26 -18.65
N HIS A 437 -3.08 1.30 -18.27
CA HIS A 437 -1.68 1.57 -17.93
C HIS A 437 -0.68 0.72 -18.72
N ARG A 438 -0.97 -0.58 -18.96
CA ARG A 438 -0.04 -1.53 -19.59
C ARG A 438 -0.79 -2.48 -20.54
N PRO A 439 -1.27 -2.02 -21.68
CA PRO A 439 -2.11 -2.83 -22.59
C PRO A 439 -1.47 -4.19 -22.99
N ASP A 440 -0.15 -4.27 -23.07
CA ASP A 440 0.57 -5.51 -23.38
C ASP A 440 0.42 -6.61 -22.30
N TRP A 441 0.02 -6.22 -21.07
CA TRP A 441 -0.18 -7.12 -19.94
C TRP A 441 -1.62 -7.63 -19.80
N VAL A 442 -2.54 -7.13 -20.59
CA VAL A 442 -3.97 -7.49 -20.57
C VAL A 442 -4.19 -9.01 -20.66
N ARG A 443 -3.31 -9.73 -21.35
CA ARG A 443 -3.36 -11.20 -21.46
C ARG A 443 -3.32 -11.93 -20.10
N VAL A 444 -2.73 -11.34 -19.05
CA VAL A 444 -2.63 -11.97 -17.73
C VAL A 444 -3.99 -12.05 -17.03
N PRO A 445 -4.72 -10.92 -16.80
CA PRO A 445 -6.07 -11.00 -16.27
C PRO A 445 -7.03 -11.76 -17.19
N VAL A 446 -6.89 -11.66 -18.52
CA VAL A 446 -7.68 -12.46 -19.48
C VAL A 446 -7.51 -13.95 -19.22
N ALA A 447 -6.27 -14.45 -19.13
CA ALA A 447 -6.01 -15.86 -18.84
C ALA A 447 -6.62 -16.29 -17.50
N GLY A 448 -6.54 -15.43 -16.46
CA GLY A 448 -7.16 -15.70 -15.16
C GLY A 448 -8.68 -15.79 -15.21
N ILE A 449 -9.34 -14.89 -15.96
CA ILE A 449 -10.80 -14.94 -16.16
C ILE A 449 -11.19 -16.21 -16.92
N LEU A 450 -10.46 -16.57 -17.99
CA LEU A 450 -10.70 -17.78 -18.76
C LEU A 450 -10.54 -19.05 -17.93
N GLN A 451 -9.51 -19.11 -17.08
CA GLN A 451 -9.32 -20.23 -16.15
C GLN A 451 -10.53 -20.41 -15.24
N LEU A 452 -11.04 -19.32 -14.65
CA LEU A 452 -12.24 -19.35 -13.78
C LEU A 452 -13.51 -19.77 -14.54
N LEU A 453 -13.59 -19.50 -15.85
CA LEU A 453 -14.68 -19.93 -16.70
C LEU A 453 -14.61 -21.44 -17.06
N ASP A 454 -13.41 -21.96 -17.28
CA ASP A 454 -13.20 -23.32 -17.80
C ASP A 454 -13.06 -24.38 -16.68
N GLU A 455 -12.81 -23.94 -15.41
CA GLU A 455 -12.79 -24.83 -14.25
C GLU A 455 -14.18 -25.38 -13.94
N GLU A 456 -14.27 -26.69 -13.65
CA GLU A 456 -15.54 -27.30 -13.20
C GLU A 456 -15.99 -26.68 -11.86
N PRO A 457 -17.32 -26.46 -11.65
CA PRO A 457 -17.84 -26.01 -10.36
C PRO A 457 -17.45 -26.99 -9.25
N PRO A 458 -17.05 -26.50 -8.07
CA PRO A 458 -16.62 -27.32 -6.94
C PRO A 458 -17.75 -28.16 -6.33
#